data_3384dde1d7e3c870b1ff3c9de978a250
#
_entry.id   3384dde1d7e3c870b1ff3c9de978a250
#
_cell.length_a   1.000
_cell.length_b   1.000
_cell.length_c   1.000
_cell.angle_alpha   90.00
_cell.angle_beta   90.00
_cell.angle_gamma   90.00
#
_symmetry.space_group_name_H-M   'P 1'
#
loop_
_entity.id
_entity.type
_entity.pdbx_description
1 polymer ?
#
loop_
_entity_poly.entity_id
_entity_poly.type
_entity_poly.pdbx_seq_one_letter_code
_entity_poly.pdbx_strand_id
1 'polypeptide(L)'
;MPFGRLVIPDERDANYPLRAFMAQAAPVVDRTSRTWFGNGWWGNQGSTSMCVGYSWAHWLEDGPVTQKGTSPIVEPQRIYAEAQKIDDWPGEGYDGTSVRAGAKVLQTLGFIESYHWAQTM
;
A
#
# COMPACT_ATOMS: atom_id res chain seq x y z
N MET A 1 19.29 -7.92 -6.91
CA MET A 1 18.82 -6.57 -6.65
C MET A 1 17.73 -6.59 -5.59
N PRO A 2 17.79 -5.73 -4.58
CA PRO A 2 16.72 -5.69 -3.58
C PRO A 2 15.40 -5.26 -4.25
N PHE A 3 14.31 -5.91 -3.86
CA PHE A 3 12.99 -5.63 -4.43
C PHE A 3 12.36 -4.32 -3.92
N GLY A 4 13.11 -3.50 -3.20
CA GLY A 4 12.65 -2.20 -2.71
C GLY A 4 11.74 -2.24 -1.49
N ARG A 5 11.32 -3.43 -1.04
CA ARG A 5 10.60 -3.59 0.21
C ARG A 5 11.59 -3.83 1.36
N LEU A 6 11.60 -2.92 2.29
CA LEU A 6 12.36 -3.09 3.53
C LEU A 6 11.48 -3.83 4.54
N VAL A 7 11.87 -5.04 4.90
CA VAL A 7 11.15 -5.87 5.87
C VAL A 7 11.78 -5.63 7.23
N ILE A 8 11.25 -4.65 7.94
CA ILE A 8 11.64 -4.40 9.33
C ILE A 8 10.38 -4.50 10.16
N PRO A 9 10.34 -5.42 11.14
CA PRO A 9 9.27 -5.47 12.11
C PRO A 9 9.14 -4.12 12.82
N ASP A 10 7.95 -3.58 12.85
CA ASP A 10 7.66 -2.32 13.52
C ASP A 10 6.64 -2.60 14.63
N GLU A 11 7.03 -2.38 15.87
CA GLU A 11 6.17 -2.62 17.03
C GLU A 11 4.88 -1.79 16.97
N ARG A 12 4.90 -0.66 16.28
CA ARG A 12 3.72 0.18 16.08
C ARG A 12 2.65 -0.49 15.22
N ASP A 13 3.01 -1.49 14.40
CA ASP A 13 2.04 -2.24 13.61
C ASP A 13 1.06 -3.01 14.50
N ALA A 14 1.48 -3.37 15.72
CA ALA A 14 0.62 -3.98 16.72
C ALA A 14 -0.53 -3.07 17.18
N ASN A 15 -0.40 -1.75 16.99
CA ASN A 15 -1.46 -0.78 17.32
C ASN A 15 -2.61 -0.77 16.30
N TYR A 16 -2.43 -1.46 15.16
CA TYR A 16 -3.40 -1.50 14.06
C TYR A 16 -3.77 -2.94 13.69
N PRO A 17 -4.19 -3.77 14.65
CA PRO A 17 -4.48 -5.18 14.38
C PRO A 17 -5.77 -5.31 13.57
N LEU A 18 -5.70 -6.05 12.46
CA LEU A 18 -6.87 -6.32 11.62
C LEU A 18 -7.99 -7.01 12.41
N ARG A 19 -7.63 -7.93 13.29
CA ARG A 19 -8.61 -8.67 14.11
C ARG A 19 -9.48 -7.75 14.96
N ALA A 20 -8.88 -6.73 15.58
CA ALA A 20 -9.63 -5.77 16.40
C ALA A 20 -10.58 -4.94 15.55
N PHE A 21 -10.16 -4.55 14.35
CA PHE A 21 -11.00 -3.85 13.39
C PHE A 21 -12.15 -4.74 12.91
N MET A 22 -11.87 -5.99 12.56
CA MET A 22 -12.90 -6.95 12.12
C MET A 22 -13.91 -7.27 13.21
N ALA A 23 -13.51 -7.25 14.49
CA ALA A 23 -14.42 -7.46 15.59
C ALA A 23 -15.45 -6.33 15.74
N GLN A 24 -15.15 -5.13 15.27
CA GLN A 24 -16.04 -3.97 15.25
C GLN A 24 -16.90 -3.89 14.01
N ALA A 25 -16.49 -4.56 12.92
CA ALA A 25 -17.21 -4.59 11.66
C ALA A 25 -18.32 -5.65 11.70
N ALA A 26 -19.40 -5.45 10.94
CA ALA A 26 -20.40 -6.49 10.75
C ALA A 26 -19.74 -7.74 10.15
N PRO A 27 -20.10 -8.95 10.63
CA PRO A 27 -19.49 -10.17 10.13
C PRO A 27 -19.77 -10.33 8.63
N VAL A 28 -18.70 -10.40 7.84
CA VAL A 28 -18.79 -10.72 6.42
C VAL A 28 -18.67 -12.24 6.28
N VAL A 29 -19.75 -12.87 5.86
CA VAL A 29 -19.82 -14.34 5.73
C VAL A 29 -19.38 -14.82 4.35
N ASP A 30 -19.04 -13.91 3.46
CA ASP A 30 -18.64 -14.23 2.10
C ASP A 30 -17.19 -14.74 2.07
N ARG A 31 -17.06 -16.06 1.84
CA ARG A 31 -15.77 -16.76 1.71
C ARG A 31 -15.45 -17.13 0.26
N THR A 32 -16.16 -16.57 -0.69
CA THR A 32 -15.89 -16.85 -2.10
C THR A 32 -14.66 -16.10 -2.59
N SER A 33 -13.98 -16.70 -3.58
CA SER A 33 -12.90 -16.00 -4.28
C SER A 33 -13.44 -14.80 -5.02
N ARG A 34 -12.69 -13.71 -5.00
CA ARG A 34 -13.01 -12.52 -5.77
C ARG A 34 -11.86 -12.15 -6.67
N THR A 35 -12.19 -11.71 -7.86
CA THR A 35 -11.23 -11.13 -8.80
C THR A 35 -11.67 -9.71 -9.09
N TRP A 36 -10.73 -8.78 -8.94
CA TRP A 36 -10.95 -7.40 -9.30
C TRP A 36 -10.28 -7.11 -10.63
N PHE A 37 -11.03 -6.49 -11.53
CA PHE A 37 -10.51 -6.06 -12.82
C PHE A 37 -10.36 -4.56 -12.78
N GLY A 38 -9.11 -4.13 -12.92
CA GLY A 38 -8.79 -2.72 -12.99
C GLY A 38 -9.11 -2.10 -14.34
N ASN A 39 -8.65 -0.88 -14.53
CA ASN A 39 -8.85 -0.12 -15.76
C ASN A 39 -7.90 -0.50 -16.90
N GLY A 40 -7.10 -1.55 -16.72
CA GLY A 40 -6.15 -2.03 -17.71
C GLY A 40 -4.78 -1.37 -17.64
N TRP A 41 -4.55 -0.47 -16.70
CA TRP A 41 -3.21 0.09 -16.51
C TRP A 41 -2.25 -0.99 -15.99
N TRP A 42 -1.10 -1.07 -16.60
CA TRP A 42 -0.07 -2.01 -16.24
C TRP A 42 1.26 -1.31 -16.01
N GLY A 43 1.56 -1.05 -14.76
CA GLY A 43 2.84 -0.48 -14.35
C GLY A 43 3.89 -1.56 -14.12
N ASN A 44 5.11 -1.30 -14.56
CA ASN A 44 6.25 -2.18 -14.32
C ASN A 44 7.40 -1.35 -13.76
N GLN A 45 7.87 -1.73 -12.57
CA GLN A 45 8.99 -1.03 -11.93
C GLN A 45 10.34 -1.26 -12.61
N GLY A 46 10.42 -2.27 -13.49
CA GLY A 46 11.69 -2.64 -14.12
C GLY A 46 12.74 -3.05 -13.08
N SER A 47 13.91 -2.45 -13.17
CA SER A 47 15.03 -2.72 -12.26
C SER A 47 15.13 -1.73 -11.08
N THR A 48 14.08 -0.95 -10.83
CA THR A 48 14.06 0.01 -9.73
C THR A 48 13.66 -0.63 -8.40
N SER A 49 13.95 0.04 -7.28
CA SER A 49 13.58 -0.39 -5.93
C SER A 49 12.22 0.19 -5.49
N MET A 50 11.30 0.41 -6.43
CA MET A 50 10.03 1.12 -6.20
C MET A 50 8.83 0.18 -6.02
N CYS A 51 9.02 -1.06 -5.58
CA CYS A 51 7.94 -2.04 -5.49
C CYS A 51 6.77 -1.59 -4.59
N VAL A 52 7.06 -0.88 -3.51
CA VAL A 52 6.02 -0.33 -2.63
C VAL A 52 5.17 0.71 -3.38
N GLY A 53 5.80 1.63 -4.11
CA GLY A 53 5.09 2.62 -4.90
C GLY A 53 4.22 2.00 -5.99
N TYR A 54 4.75 1.03 -6.74
CA TYR A 54 4.00 0.32 -7.78
C TYR A 54 2.88 -0.52 -7.21
N SER A 55 3.08 -1.20 -6.08
CA SER A 55 2.03 -1.99 -5.43
C SER A 55 0.84 -1.13 -5.02
N TRP A 56 1.08 0.01 -4.40
CA TRP A 56 0.01 0.92 -4.02
C TRP A 56 -0.64 1.60 -5.23
N ALA A 57 0.13 1.94 -6.27
CA ALA A 57 -0.44 2.47 -7.50
C ALA A 57 -1.37 1.44 -8.18
N HIS A 58 -0.96 0.18 -8.27
CA HIS A 58 -1.82 -0.89 -8.78
C HIS A 58 -3.07 -1.08 -7.93
N TRP A 59 -2.96 -1.01 -6.61
CA TRP A 59 -4.12 -1.12 -5.73
C TRP A 59 -5.18 -0.04 -6.03
N LEU A 60 -4.75 1.18 -6.32
CA LEU A 60 -5.66 2.26 -6.71
C LEU A 60 -6.37 1.98 -8.05
N GLU A 61 -5.71 1.28 -8.96
CA GLU A 61 -6.24 0.97 -10.29
C GLU A 61 -7.15 -0.26 -10.30
N ASP A 62 -6.80 -1.27 -9.50
CA ASP A 62 -7.43 -2.59 -9.57
C ASP A 62 -8.63 -2.75 -8.63
N GLY A 63 -8.73 -1.97 -7.62
CA GLY A 63 -9.86 -2.04 -6.70
C GLY A 63 -9.57 -2.83 -5.43
N PRO A 64 -10.60 -3.15 -4.62
CA PRO A 64 -12.03 -3.27 -4.93
C PRO A 64 -12.79 -1.97 -5.14
N VAL A 65 -12.22 -0.85 -4.73
CA VAL A 65 -12.83 0.47 -4.92
C VAL A 65 -12.19 1.12 -6.14
N THR A 66 -12.97 1.27 -7.20
CA THR A 66 -12.50 1.92 -8.43
C THR A 66 -12.33 3.41 -8.19
N GLN A 67 -11.12 3.89 -8.35
CA GLN A 67 -10.84 5.33 -8.32
C GLN A 67 -11.11 5.95 -9.69
N LYS A 68 -11.54 7.20 -9.69
CA LYS A 68 -11.78 7.95 -10.93
C LYS A 68 -10.57 8.84 -11.21
N GLY A 69 -10.15 8.86 -12.45
CA GLY A 69 -9.05 9.70 -12.90
C GLY A 69 -8.35 9.14 -14.12
N THR A 70 -7.29 9.80 -14.52
CA THR A 70 -6.39 9.31 -15.58
C THR A 70 -5.39 8.33 -15.01
N SER A 71 -5.11 7.25 -15.72
CA SER A 71 -4.14 6.24 -15.28
C SER A 71 -2.70 6.68 -15.57
N PRO A 72 -1.78 6.49 -14.63
CA PRO A 72 -2.07 6.03 -13.27
C PRO A 72 -2.76 7.09 -12.41
N ILE A 73 -3.61 6.68 -11.48
CA ILE A 73 -4.31 7.59 -10.55
C ILE A 73 -3.30 8.41 -9.75
N VAL A 74 -2.26 7.75 -9.26
CA VAL A 74 -1.08 8.40 -8.68
C VAL A 74 0.16 7.74 -9.26
N GLU A 75 1.12 8.54 -9.69
CA GLU A 75 2.38 8.01 -10.19
C GLU A 75 3.12 7.17 -9.13
N PRO A 76 3.54 5.94 -9.46
CA PRO A 76 4.26 5.08 -8.52
C PRO A 76 5.50 5.74 -7.91
N GLN A 77 6.22 6.51 -8.73
CA GLN A 77 7.41 7.25 -8.31
C GLN A 77 7.09 8.29 -7.24
N ARG A 78 5.93 8.93 -7.36
CA ARG A 78 5.46 9.90 -6.36
C ARG A 78 5.16 9.22 -5.04
N ILE A 79 4.43 8.10 -5.07
CA ILE A 79 4.14 7.33 -3.84
C ILE A 79 5.45 6.91 -3.17
N TYR A 80 6.39 6.39 -3.94
CA TYR A 80 7.69 5.96 -3.43
C TYR A 80 8.48 7.12 -2.81
N ALA A 81 8.59 8.23 -3.51
CA ALA A 81 9.34 9.39 -3.02
C ALA A 81 8.73 9.98 -1.74
N GLU A 82 7.39 10.10 -1.69
CA GLU A 82 6.70 10.58 -0.50
C GLU A 82 6.83 9.60 0.67
N ALA A 83 6.80 8.28 0.39
CA ALA A 83 7.00 7.25 1.41
C ALA A 83 8.40 7.33 2.02
N GLN A 84 9.44 7.56 1.22
CA GLN A 84 10.80 7.72 1.72
C GLN A 84 10.98 8.93 2.64
N LYS A 85 10.16 9.98 2.48
CA LYS A 85 10.21 11.17 3.36
C LYS A 85 9.65 10.90 4.76
N ILE A 86 8.77 9.91 4.90
CA ILE A 86 8.02 9.66 6.14
C ILE A 86 8.30 8.27 6.75
N ASP A 87 9.15 7.47 6.14
CA ASP A 87 9.58 6.21 6.73
C ASP A 87 10.60 6.42 7.85
N ASP A 88 11.05 5.33 8.48
CA ASP A 88 11.90 5.41 9.67
C ASP A 88 13.39 5.63 9.36
N TRP A 89 13.77 5.71 8.07
CA TRP A 89 15.15 5.93 7.68
C TRP A 89 15.38 7.39 7.31
N PRO A 90 16.53 7.96 7.70
CA PRO A 90 16.81 9.34 7.40
C PRO A 90 17.15 9.55 5.91
N GLY A 91 16.49 10.53 5.31
CA GLY A 91 16.77 10.96 3.94
C GLY A 91 16.21 10.03 2.87
N GLU A 92 16.64 10.26 1.65
CA GLU A 92 16.20 9.54 0.45
C GLU A 92 17.36 8.83 -0.27
N GLY A 93 18.51 8.75 0.39
CA GLY A 93 19.75 8.22 -0.20
C GLY A 93 19.89 6.70 -0.12
N TYR A 94 18.82 5.96 0.07
CA TYR A 94 18.79 4.50 0.16
C TYR A 94 17.73 3.92 -0.76
N ASP A 95 17.87 2.64 -1.09
CA ASP A 95 16.93 1.93 -1.93
C ASP A 95 15.81 1.29 -1.11
N GLY A 96 14.56 1.54 -1.51
CA GLY A 96 13.38 0.93 -0.90
C GLY A 96 12.72 1.82 0.14
N THR A 97 11.57 1.35 0.61
CA THR A 97 10.79 1.97 1.70
C THR A 97 9.88 0.92 2.34
N SER A 98 9.09 1.32 3.33
CA SER A 98 8.16 0.40 4.00
C SER A 98 6.76 0.44 3.38
N VAL A 99 6.05 -0.69 3.46
CA VAL A 99 4.64 -0.78 3.05
C VAL A 99 3.77 0.19 3.86
N ARG A 100 4.07 0.33 5.14
CA ARG A 100 3.38 1.24 6.04
C ARG A 100 3.52 2.70 5.61
N ALA A 101 4.71 3.13 5.20
CA ALA A 101 4.92 4.49 4.69
C ALA A 101 4.07 4.74 3.44
N GLY A 102 3.97 3.76 2.54
CA GLY A 102 3.07 3.83 1.40
C GLY A 102 1.61 3.97 1.80
N ALA A 103 1.14 3.20 2.79
CA ALA A 103 -0.21 3.34 3.34
C ALA A 103 -0.47 4.75 3.88
N LYS A 104 0.48 5.32 4.62
CA LYS A 104 0.37 6.69 5.12
C LYS A 104 0.29 7.72 4.01
N VAL A 105 1.03 7.54 2.93
CA VAL A 105 0.93 8.42 1.76
C VAL A 105 -0.48 8.39 1.19
N LEU A 106 -1.06 7.23 0.99
CA LEU A 106 -2.42 7.11 0.47
C LEU A 106 -3.46 7.70 1.42
N GLN A 107 -3.26 7.55 2.72
CA GLN A 107 -4.12 8.18 3.73
C GLN A 107 -4.03 9.71 3.65
N THR A 108 -2.83 10.26 3.55
CA THR A 108 -2.61 11.70 3.42
C THR A 108 -3.23 12.25 2.12
N LEU A 109 -3.19 11.49 1.03
CA LEU A 109 -3.80 11.86 -0.24
C LEU A 109 -5.33 11.68 -0.26
N GLY A 110 -5.91 11.08 0.79
CA GLY A 110 -7.35 10.92 0.93
C GLY A 110 -7.95 9.71 0.24
N PHE A 111 -7.13 8.77 -0.23
CA PHE A 111 -7.62 7.55 -0.89
C PHE A 111 -8.06 6.47 0.09
N ILE A 112 -7.53 6.46 1.30
CA ILE A 112 -7.92 5.54 2.37
C ILE A 112 -8.13 6.29 3.67
N GLU A 113 -9.04 5.79 4.50
CA GLU A 113 -9.30 6.36 5.83
C GLU A 113 -8.38 5.75 6.89
N SER A 114 -8.16 4.44 6.78
CA SER A 114 -7.36 3.68 7.73
C SER A 114 -6.68 2.49 7.06
N TYR A 115 -5.71 1.90 7.75
CA TYR A 115 -5.06 0.66 7.35
C TYR A 115 -4.83 -0.23 8.58
N HIS A 116 -4.88 -1.53 8.38
CA HIS A 116 -4.75 -2.52 9.44
C HIS A 116 -3.87 -3.69 8.97
N TRP A 117 -3.19 -4.33 9.91
CA TRP A 117 -2.29 -5.43 9.64
C TRP A 117 -2.87 -6.76 10.09
N ALA A 118 -2.82 -7.76 9.21
CA ALA A 118 -3.09 -9.14 9.58
C ALA A 118 -1.86 -9.71 10.27
N GLN A 119 -1.93 -9.91 11.56
CA GLN A 119 -0.83 -10.46 12.37
C GLN A 119 -0.92 -11.97 12.55
N THR A 120 -2.13 -12.50 12.55
CA THR A 120 -2.42 -13.94 12.60
C THR A 120 -3.59 -14.25 11.69
N MET A 121 -3.51 -15.40 11.04
CA MET A 121 -4.63 -15.92 10.25
C MET A 121 -5.45 -16.91 11.06
#